data_0d2640b5540b87d5db35e2830b34792c
#
_entry.id   0d2640b5540b87d5db35e2830b34792c
#
_cell.length_a   1.000
_cell.length_b   1.000
_cell.length_c   1.000
_cell.angle_alpha   90.00
_cell.angle_beta   90.00
_cell.angle_gamma   90.00
#
_symmetry.space_group_name_H-M   'P 1'
#
loop_
_entity.id
_entity.type
_entity.pdbx_description
1 polymer ?
#
loop_
_entity_poly.entity_id
_entity_poly.type
_entity_poly.pdbx_seq_one_letter_code
_entity_poly.pdbx_strand_id
1 'polypeptide(L)'
;NKSVLVLCPKKLSENWNTYKGNYINNPIASDRLRYDVLYHTDLSREHGISNGIELDRLNWGNYDLVVIDESHNFRNGGEITGEDAKENRYLKLPNRVIRAGVRTKVLMLSATPVNNKFIDLKNQLALAYEGDAAQINEKLDTTKSIDEIFRQAQTAFNAWSKLPAEQRTTDALLKTLDFDFFELLDSVTIARSRKHIEKYYDTADIGNFPSRLPPISLRPCLTDLDGAINYNEIYNLLMSLSLTIYTPSSYIMPSKMAKYIDLTHNKGTSLTQKGREEGIRRLMSINLLKRLESSVYSFRLTLDRIKELINGTIQTIKSYRSGGCMLDLTDMSNVQDFDYDDQNTDFFSVGKKVKIDLADMDYVSWQRELEKDADNLELLSLMIADITPEHDTKLQTLFDTIRSKQKHPINPGNRKLISRW
;
A
#
# COMPACT_ATOMS: atom_id res chain seq x y z
N ASN A 1 -17.54 23.84 19.66
CA ASN A 1 -17.52 22.54 18.98
C ASN A 1 -16.40 22.57 17.95
N LYS A 2 -15.43 21.66 18.08
CA LYS A 2 -14.35 21.49 17.09
C LYS A 2 -14.73 20.40 16.11
N SER A 3 -14.44 20.63 14.82
CA SER A 3 -14.68 19.70 13.74
C SER A 3 -13.45 18.83 13.52
N VAL A 4 -13.62 17.52 13.47
CA VAL A 4 -12.51 16.55 13.33
C VAL A 4 -12.74 15.66 12.13
N LEU A 5 -11.72 15.51 11.29
CA LEU A 5 -11.68 14.57 10.19
C LEU A 5 -10.69 13.44 10.49
N VAL A 6 -11.13 12.22 10.29
CA VAL A 6 -10.26 11.03 10.28
C VAL A 6 -10.10 10.55 8.84
N LEU A 7 -8.86 10.50 8.38
CA LEU A 7 -8.47 9.91 7.11
C LEU A 7 -7.81 8.56 7.36
N CYS A 8 -8.42 7.48 6.87
CA CYS A 8 -7.91 6.13 7.10
C CYS A 8 -8.00 5.26 5.83
N PRO A 9 -7.28 4.13 5.77
CA PRO A 9 -7.57 3.08 4.81
C PRO A 9 -9.01 2.56 4.94
N LYS A 10 -9.66 2.24 3.83
CA LYS A 10 -11.06 1.80 3.82
C LYS A 10 -11.32 0.61 4.76
N LYS A 11 -10.37 -0.32 4.86
CA LYS A 11 -10.46 -1.49 5.75
C LYS A 11 -10.54 -1.13 7.24
N LEU A 12 -10.04 0.03 7.65
CA LEU A 12 -10.02 0.49 9.03
C LEU A 12 -11.22 1.38 9.40
N SER A 13 -12.08 1.69 8.43
CA SER A 13 -13.21 2.60 8.64
C SER A 13 -14.22 2.09 9.68
N GLU A 14 -14.50 0.78 9.70
CA GLU A 14 -15.41 0.19 10.69
C GLU A 14 -14.88 0.36 12.12
N ASN A 15 -13.57 0.18 12.31
CA ASN A 15 -12.94 0.41 13.60
C ASN A 15 -13.14 1.85 14.07
N TRP A 16 -12.87 2.83 13.21
CA TRP A 16 -13.11 4.24 13.53
C TRP A 16 -14.59 4.55 13.73
N ASN A 17 -15.49 4.00 12.93
CA ASN A 17 -16.93 4.18 13.09
C ASN A 17 -17.46 3.61 14.41
N THR A 18 -16.85 2.55 14.94
CA THR A 18 -17.22 1.95 16.22
C THR A 18 -17.10 2.96 17.37
N TYR A 19 -16.02 3.75 17.41
CA TYR A 19 -15.77 4.69 18.52
C TYR A 19 -16.65 5.94 18.50
N LYS A 20 -17.32 6.26 17.41
CA LYS A 20 -18.32 7.34 17.36
C LYS A 20 -19.76 6.84 17.59
N GLY A 21 -19.97 5.55 17.55
CA GLY A 21 -21.27 4.93 17.74
C GLY A 21 -21.60 4.66 19.21
N ASN A 22 -22.89 4.62 19.52
CA ASN A 22 -23.37 4.24 20.86
C ASN A 22 -23.62 2.71 20.91
N TYR A 23 -22.56 1.93 20.72
CA TYR A 23 -22.60 0.48 20.70
C TYR A 23 -21.99 -0.11 21.98
N ILE A 24 -22.42 -1.32 22.38
CA ILE A 24 -21.89 -2.06 23.55
C ILE A 24 -20.38 -2.31 23.43
N ASN A 25 -19.88 -2.51 22.20
CA ASN A 25 -18.47 -2.74 21.93
C ASN A 25 -17.62 -1.44 21.85
N ASN A 26 -18.24 -0.26 22.05
CA ASN A 26 -17.52 0.99 22.16
C ASN A 26 -17.17 1.27 23.62
N PRO A 27 -15.91 1.08 24.07
CA PRO A 27 -15.52 1.23 25.45
C PRO A 27 -15.52 2.70 25.92
N ILE A 28 -15.57 3.66 24.98
CA ILE A 28 -15.56 5.11 25.24
C ILE A 28 -16.84 5.79 24.74
N ALA A 29 -17.95 5.07 24.68
CA ALA A 29 -19.23 5.62 24.22
C ALA A 29 -19.69 6.83 25.04
N SER A 30 -19.36 6.89 26.34
CA SER A 30 -19.64 8.02 27.24
C SER A 30 -18.99 9.33 26.81
N ASP A 31 -17.87 9.29 26.08
CA ASP A 31 -17.13 10.47 25.63
C ASP A 31 -17.84 11.18 24.47
N ARG A 32 -18.79 10.52 23.84
CA ARG A 32 -19.63 11.05 22.74
C ARG A 32 -18.79 11.69 21.63
N LEU A 33 -17.76 10.98 21.20
CA LEU A 33 -16.86 11.45 20.15
C LEU A 33 -17.61 11.72 18.85
N ARG A 34 -17.35 12.87 18.23
CA ARG A 34 -17.91 13.28 16.95
C ARG A 34 -16.80 13.63 15.98
N TYR A 35 -16.73 12.89 14.89
CA TYR A 35 -15.78 13.12 13.81
C TYR A 35 -16.31 12.51 12.51
N ASP A 36 -15.83 13.02 11.39
CA ASP A 36 -16.08 12.47 10.09
C ASP A 36 -14.98 11.46 9.74
N VAL A 37 -15.36 10.36 9.08
CA VAL A 37 -14.42 9.33 8.62
C VAL A 37 -14.47 9.26 7.11
N LEU A 38 -13.34 9.54 6.46
CA LEU A 38 -13.14 9.43 5.02
C LEU A 38 -11.90 8.58 4.72
N TYR A 39 -11.80 8.15 3.47
CA TYR A 39 -10.70 7.31 3.04
C TYR A 39 -9.59 8.13 2.41
N HIS A 40 -8.34 7.64 2.47
CA HIS A 40 -7.23 8.26 1.75
C HIS A 40 -7.52 8.47 0.27
N THR A 41 -8.29 7.56 -0.35
CA THR A 41 -8.68 7.63 -1.76
C THR A 41 -9.69 8.75 -2.06
N ASP A 42 -10.44 9.20 -1.06
CA ASP A 42 -11.45 10.26 -1.25
C ASP A 42 -10.81 11.61 -1.54
N LEU A 43 -9.59 11.85 -1.08
CA LEU A 43 -8.81 13.03 -1.48
C LEU A 43 -8.61 13.15 -3.00
N SER A 44 -8.68 12.04 -3.74
CA SER A 44 -8.55 12.04 -5.21
C SER A 44 -9.89 12.11 -5.94
N ARG A 45 -11.02 12.18 -5.19
CA ARG A 45 -12.37 12.20 -5.73
C ARG A 45 -12.96 13.60 -5.60
N GLU A 46 -13.69 14.03 -6.63
CA GLU A 46 -14.38 15.32 -6.62
C GLU A 46 -15.88 15.14 -6.30
N HIS A 47 -16.45 13.96 -6.59
CA HIS A 47 -17.88 13.69 -6.48
C HIS A 47 -18.16 12.32 -5.88
N GLY A 48 -19.38 12.14 -5.39
CA GLY A 48 -19.93 10.90 -4.89
C GLY A 48 -20.02 10.83 -3.37
N ILE A 49 -20.56 9.72 -2.88
CA ILE A 49 -20.78 9.49 -1.45
C ILE A 49 -19.67 8.59 -0.93
N SER A 50 -19.09 8.95 0.21
CA SER A 50 -18.13 8.13 0.94
C SER A 50 -18.48 8.13 2.43
N ASN A 51 -18.66 6.93 3.00
CA ASN A 51 -19.03 6.74 4.41
C ASN A 51 -20.22 7.63 4.88
N GLY A 52 -21.22 7.80 3.99
CA GLY A 52 -22.41 8.61 4.22
C GLY A 52 -22.24 10.12 4.01
N ILE A 53 -21.08 10.58 3.53
CA ILE A 53 -20.76 11.98 3.30
C ILE A 53 -20.71 12.25 1.79
N GLU A 54 -21.41 13.30 1.33
CA GLU A 54 -21.37 13.77 -0.06
C GLU A 54 -20.10 14.61 -0.28
N LEU A 55 -19.15 14.12 -1.09
CA LEU A 55 -17.83 14.74 -1.27
C LEU A 55 -17.88 16.08 -2.00
N ASP A 56 -18.83 16.26 -2.91
CA ASP A 56 -19.06 17.49 -3.67
C ASP A 56 -19.61 18.63 -2.83
N ARG A 57 -20.21 18.34 -1.67
CA ARG A 57 -20.72 19.33 -0.70
C ARG A 57 -19.78 19.54 0.50
N LEU A 58 -18.71 18.78 0.59
CA LEU A 58 -17.81 18.80 1.71
C LEU A 58 -16.89 20.02 1.66
N ASN A 59 -16.91 20.84 2.69
CA ASN A 59 -15.90 21.88 2.88
C ASN A 59 -14.67 21.29 3.57
N TRP A 60 -13.71 20.85 2.79
CA TRP A 60 -12.48 20.23 3.24
C TRP A 60 -11.63 21.11 4.18
N GLY A 61 -11.72 22.44 4.05
CA GLY A 61 -10.97 23.40 4.88
C GLY A 61 -11.62 23.71 6.22
N ASN A 62 -12.76 23.09 6.57
CA ASN A 62 -13.51 23.43 7.79
C ASN A 62 -13.26 22.45 8.96
N TYR A 63 -12.10 21.82 9.00
CA TYR A 63 -11.73 20.92 10.10
C TYR A 63 -10.65 21.53 10.99
N ASP A 64 -10.89 21.55 12.30
CA ASP A 64 -9.91 22.01 13.31
C ASP A 64 -8.77 21.00 13.53
N LEU A 65 -9.07 19.70 13.31
CA LEU A 65 -8.12 18.60 13.48
C LEU A 65 -8.31 17.58 12.35
N VAL A 66 -7.23 17.16 11.75
CA VAL A 66 -7.17 16.00 10.84
C VAL A 66 -6.33 14.92 11.48
N VAL A 67 -6.91 13.74 11.65
CA VAL A 67 -6.23 12.53 12.11
C VAL A 67 -5.96 11.67 10.88
N ILE A 68 -4.71 11.34 10.62
CA ILE A 68 -4.30 10.52 9.46
C ILE A 68 -3.81 9.19 10.00
N ASP A 69 -4.65 8.16 9.88
CA ASP A 69 -4.28 6.79 10.23
C ASP A 69 -3.48 6.16 9.08
N GLU A 70 -2.50 5.32 9.41
CA GLU A 70 -1.52 4.78 8.46
C GLU A 70 -0.87 5.88 7.59
N SER A 71 -0.38 6.92 8.24
CA SER A 71 0.15 8.14 7.60
C SER A 71 1.34 7.87 6.68
N HIS A 72 2.01 6.72 6.80
CA HIS A 72 3.07 6.30 5.88
C HIS A 72 2.60 6.19 4.41
N ASN A 73 1.30 6.14 4.15
CA ASN A 73 0.74 6.21 2.79
C ASN A 73 0.95 7.58 2.12
N PHE A 74 1.30 8.61 2.89
CA PHE A 74 1.60 9.97 2.40
C PHE A 74 3.11 10.27 2.35
N ARG A 75 3.97 9.27 2.45
CA ARG A 75 5.44 9.42 2.46
C ARG A 75 6.06 9.88 1.13
N ASN A 76 5.40 9.62 -0.01
CA ASN A 76 6.00 9.86 -1.32
C ASN A 76 6.16 11.35 -1.66
N GLY A 77 5.56 12.23 -0.86
CA GLY A 77 5.72 13.65 -1.02
C GLY A 77 5.17 14.21 -2.34
N GLY A 78 5.52 15.45 -2.61
CA GLY A 78 5.23 16.21 -3.80
C GLY A 78 5.81 17.61 -3.61
N GLU A 79 6.01 18.37 -4.66
CA GLU A 79 6.32 19.79 -4.51
C GLU A 79 5.08 20.49 -3.97
N ILE A 80 5.21 21.07 -2.77
CA ILE A 80 4.13 21.79 -2.09
C ILE A 80 3.95 23.18 -2.69
N THR A 81 4.96 23.66 -3.42
CA THR A 81 5.00 24.96 -4.07
C THR A 81 5.17 24.81 -5.58
N GLY A 82 4.13 25.17 -6.34
CA GLY A 82 4.16 25.23 -7.79
C GLY A 82 2.76 25.42 -8.36
N GLU A 83 2.55 26.48 -9.15
CA GLU A 83 1.25 26.82 -9.77
C GLU A 83 0.75 25.75 -10.76
N ASP A 84 1.61 24.88 -11.28
CA ASP A 84 1.34 23.87 -12.30
C ASP A 84 1.36 22.41 -11.81
N ALA A 85 1.54 22.15 -10.51
CA ALA A 85 1.57 20.80 -9.97
C ALA A 85 0.15 20.20 -10.01
N LYS A 86 -0.07 19.20 -10.86
CA LYS A 86 -1.30 18.39 -10.79
C LYS A 86 -1.41 17.84 -9.37
N GLU A 87 -2.46 18.30 -8.65
CA GLU A 87 -2.73 17.90 -7.28
C GLU A 87 -2.84 16.37 -7.17
N ASN A 88 -1.76 15.74 -6.73
CA ASN A 88 -1.81 14.36 -6.29
C ASN A 88 -2.47 14.30 -4.88
N ARG A 89 -2.72 13.10 -4.36
CA ARG A 89 -3.33 12.89 -3.04
C ARG A 89 -2.54 13.58 -1.92
N TYR A 90 -1.21 13.55 -1.99
CA TYR A 90 -0.35 14.21 -1.01
C TYR A 90 -0.53 15.72 -1.04
N LEU A 91 -0.57 16.35 -2.21
CA LEU A 91 -0.73 17.80 -2.37
C LEU A 91 -2.15 18.29 -2.04
N LYS A 92 -3.18 17.48 -2.31
CA LYS A 92 -4.56 17.84 -1.96
C LYS A 92 -4.74 17.97 -0.44
N LEU A 93 -4.04 17.18 0.34
CA LEU A 93 -4.14 17.24 1.80
C LEU A 93 -3.68 18.59 2.37
N PRO A 94 -2.44 19.10 2.12
CA PRO A 94 -2.06 20.42 2.59
C PRO A 94 -2.87 21.54 1.93
N ASN A 95 -3.16 21.48 0.64
CA ASN A 95 -3.78 22.60 -0.07
C ASN A 95 -5.28 22.77 0.25
N ARG A 96 -6.03 21.67 0.28
CA ARG A 96 -7.49 21.71 0.45
C ARG A 96 -7.95 21.55 1.89
N VAL A 97 -7.21 20.83 2.70
CA VAL A 97 -7.61 20.48 4.07
C VAL A 97 -6.87 21.34 5.10
N ILE A 98 -5.54 21.38 5.03
CA ILE A 98 -4.73 21.98 6.08
C ILE A 98 -4.67 23.51 5.94
N ARG A 99 -4.47 24.04 4.73
CA ARG A 99 -4.28 25.48 4.47
C ARG A 99 -5.55 26.24 4.08
N ALA A 100 -6.58 25.53 3.60
CA ALA A 100 -7.68 26.14 2.88
C ALA A 100 -8.65 26.99 3.74
N GLY A 101 -8.62 26.89 5.05
CA GLY A 101 -9.61 27.59 5.87
C GLY A 101 -9.13 27.89 7.27
N VAL A 102 -9.55 27.07 8.23
CA VAL A 102 -9.15 27.20 9.63
C VAL A 102 -7.72 26.71 9.85
N ARG A 103 -7.09 27.13 10.94
CA ARG A 103 -5.78 26.57 11.34
C ARG A 103 -5.95 25.11 11.76
N THR A 104 -5.86 24.21 10.82
CA THR A 104 -6.05 22.77 11.01
C THR A 104 -4.84 22.16 11.68
N LYS A 105 -5.03 21.48 12.82
CA LYS A 105 -4.00 20.65 13.43
C LYS A 105 -3.95 19.30 12.75
N VAL A 106 -2.76 18.72 12.69
CA VAL A 106 -2.55 17.38 12.07
C VAL A 106 -2.02 16.41 13.11
N LEU A 107 -2.69 15.26 13.24
CA LEU A 107 -2.23 14.13 14.04
C LEU A 107 -2.01 12.93 13.10
N MET A 108 -0.80 12.42 13.05
CA MET A 108 -0.43 11.28 12.20
C MET A 108 -0.23 10.04 13.07
N LEU A 109 -0.84 8.94 12.64
CA LEU A 109 -0.71 7.64 13.28
C LEU A 109 -0.02 6.69 12.29
N SER A 110 1.07 6.05 12.72
CA SER A 110 1.76 5.04 11.91
C SER A 110 2.57 4.12 12.80
N ALA A 111 2.55 2.82 12.49
CA ALA A 111 3.44 1.84 13.10
C ALA A 111 4.84 1.87 12.46
N THR A 112 4.94 2.35 11.22
CA THR A 112 6.17 2.34 10.39
C THR A 112 6.38 3.69 9.68
N PRO A 113 6.67 4.77 10.41
CA PRO A 113 6.80 6.11 9.83
C PRO A 113 7.98 6.22 8.84
N VAL A 114 9.01 5.38 9.02
CA VAL A 114 10.15 5.23 8.11
C VAL A 114 10.10 3.83 7.51
N ASN A 115 10.09 3.73 6.18
CA ASN A 115 10.15 2.43 5.52
C ASN A 115 11.57 2.15 4.99
N ASN A 116 12.03 2.92 3.98
CA ASN A 116 13.33 2.69 3.36
C ASN A 116 14.27 3.90 3.46
N LYS A 117 13.71 5.09 3.65
CA LYS A 117 14.49 6.35 3.64
C LYS A 117 13.93 7.31 4.69
N PHE A 118 14.81 8.11 5.29
CA PHE A 118 14.38 9.16 6.20
C PHE A 118 13.60 10.29 5.53
N ILE A 119 13.75 10.45 4.20
CA ILE A 119 12.91 11.36 3.42
C ILE A 119 11.42 11.02 3.54
N ASP A 120 11.06 9.74 3.76
CA ASP A 120 9.68 9.31 3.97
C ASP A 120 9.08 9.98 5.22
N LEU A 121 9.85 10.07 6.29
CA LEU A 121 9.46 10.76 7.52
C LEU A 121 9.43 12.27 7.34
N LYS A 122 10.42 12.84 6.65
CA LYS A 122 10.45 14.27 6.33
C LYS A 122 9.18 14.70 5.59
N ASN A 123 8.78 13.95 4.56
CA ASN A 123 7.57 14.24 3.79
C ASN A 123 6.30 14.16 4.64
N GLN A 124 6.22 13.21 5.56
CA GLN A 124 5.10 13.13 6.50
C GLN A 124 5.10 14.34 7.45
N LEU A 125 6.23 14.69 8.04
CA LEU A 125 6.34 15.85 8.91
C LEU A 125 5.99 17.16 8.20
N ALA A 126 6.34 17.30 6.91
CA ALA A 126 5.99 18.45 6.09
C ALA A 126 4.48 18.71 6.03
N LEU A 127 3.65 17.69 6.17
CA LEU A 127 2.18 17.86 6.28
C LEU A 127 1.79 18.59 7.57
N ALA A 128 2.51 18.37 8.68
CA ALA A 128 2.18 18.95 9.97
C ALA A 128 2.62 20.42 10.07
N TYR A 129 3.72 20.80 9.41
CA TYR A 129 4.20 22.19 9.41
C TYR A 129 3.95 22.92 8.07
N GLU A 130 3.08 22.36 7.23
CA GLU A 130 2.63 22.97 5.98
C GLU A 130 3.74 23.26 4.96
N GLY A 131 4.89 22.59 5.08
CA GLY A 131 6.09 22.88 4.31
C GLY A 131 6.89 24.09 4.77
N ASP A 132 6.45 24.80 5.81
CA ASP A 132 7.18 25.91 6.43
C ASP A 132 8.04 25.40 7.58
N ALA A 133 9.29 25.05 7.25
CA ALA A 133 10.26 24.53 8.22
C ALA A 133 10.60 25.53 9.33
N ALA A 134 10.37 26.83 9.14
CA ALA A 134 10.67 27.85 10.15
C ALA A 134 9.89 27.62 11.44
N GLN A 135 8.65 27.16 11.37
CA GLN A 135 7.81 26.87 12.55
C GLN A 135 8.39 25.79 13.47
N ILE A 136 9.14 24.84 12.94
CA ILE A 136 9.81 23.81 13.74
C ILE A 136 11.19 24.29 14.17
N ASN A 137 11.94 24.95 13.27
CA ASN A 137 13.28 25.45 13.59
C ASN A 137 13.29 26.40 14.79
N GLU A 138 12.23 27.20 14.96
CA GLU A 138 12.09 28.09 16.15
C GLU A 138 11.96 27.31 17.47
N LYS A 139 11.57 26.04 17.43
CA LYS A 139 11.37 25.18 18.61
C LYS A 139 12.57 24.27 18.89
N LEU A 140 13.48 24.14 17.96
CA LEU A 140 14.68 23.32 18.08
C LEU A 140 15.86 24.22 18.48
N ASP A 141 16.64 23.75 19.43
CA ASP A 141 17.90 24.44 19.83
C ASP A 141 19.05 24.05 18.87
N THR A 142 18.81 24.19 17.58
CA THR A 142 19.76 23.85 16.53
C THR A 142 19.91 24.96 15.49
N THR A 143 21.11 25.11 14.96
CA THR A 143 21.40 26.04 13.84
C THR A 143 21.16 25.40 12.48
N LYS A 144 20.93 24.08 12.43
CA LYS A 144 20.74 23.33 11.19
C LYS A 144 19.28 23.40 10.73
N SER A 145 19.09 23.45 9.43
CA SER A 145 17.78 23.33 8.85
C SER A 145 17.28 21.87 8.91
N ILE A 146 15.95 21.68 8.91
CA ILE A 146 15.35 20.34 8.86
C ILE A 146 15.90 19.53 7.67
N ASP A 147 16.11 20.18 6.52
CA ASP A 147 16.68 19.54 5.34
C ASP A 147 18.09 19.03 5.55
N GLU A 148 18.91 19.77 6.25
CA GLU A 148 20.28 19.37 6.61
C GLU A 148 20.28 18.20 7.59
N ILE A 149 19.42 18.26 8.62
CA ILE A 149 19.27 17.19 9.61
C ILE A 149 18.89 15.86 8.91
N PHE A 150 17.86 15.88 8.05
CA PHE A 150 17.45 14.68 7.33
C PHE A 150 18.48 14.20 6.30
N ARG A 151 19.19 15.11 5.65
CA ARG A 151 20.28 14.75 4.71
C ARG A 151 21.43 14.07 5.43
N GLN A 152 21.84 14.58 6.58
CA GLN A 152 22.88 13.97 7.42
C GLN A 152 22.47 12.61 7.94
N ALA A 153 21.25 12.48 8.44
CA ALA A 153 20.70 11.22 8.91
C ALA A 153 20.63 10.16 7.77
N GLN A 154 20.22 10.56 6.57
CA GLN A 154 20.19 9.66 5.42
C GLN A 154 21.60 9.22 5.00
N THR A 155 22.58 10.10 5.07
CA THR A 155 23.98 9.79 4.76
C THR A 155 24.54 8.79 5.77
N ALA A 156 24.27 8.98 7.07
CA ALA A 156 24.65 8.05 8.12
C ALA A 156 24.01 6.68 7.93
N PHE A 157 22.72 6.64 7.59
CA PHE A 157 22.00 5.39 7.30
C PHE A 157 22.57 4.66 6.08
N ASN A 158 22.87 5.37 5.02
CA ASN A 158 23.46 4.80 3.81
C ASN A 158 24.86 4.22 4.07
N ALA A 159 25.66 4.88 4.91
CA ALA A 159 26.97 4.37 5.33
C ALA A 159 26.81 3.11 6.16
N TRP A 160 25.91 3.12 7.15
CA TRP A 160 25.61 1.95 7.99
C TRP A 160 25.07 0.77 7.18
N SER A 161 24.21 1.01 6.18
CA SER A 161 23.62 -0.05 5.35
C SER A 161 24.65 -0.81 4.49
N LYS A 162 25.81 -0.21 4.24
CA LYS A 162 26.94 -0.80 3.49
C LYS A 162 27.89 -1.62 4.37
N LEU A 163 27.74 -1.56 5.70
CA LEU A 163 28.56 -2.35 6.61
C LEU A 163 28.29 -3.85 6.44
N PRO A 164 29.24 -4.72 6.76
CA PRO A 164 29.04 -6.17 6.86
C PRO A 164 27.87 -6.48 7.82
N ALA A 165 27.15 -7.58 7.57
CA ALA A 165 25.95 -7.94 8.33
C ALA A 165 26.19 -8.00 9.85
N GLU A 166 27.35 -8.45 10.27
CA GLU A 166 27.77 -8.56 11.68
C GLU A 166 27.94 -7.20 12.37
N GLN A 167 28.29 -6.16 11.62
CA GLN A 167 28.50 -4.80 12.13
C GLN A 167 27.24 -3.93 12.01
N ARG A 168 26.21 -4.37 11.29
CA ARG A 168 24.94 -3.64 11.11
C ARG A 168 24.04 -3.78 12.33
N THR A 169 24.52 -3.29 13.47
CA THR A 169 23.73 -3.26 14.70
C THR A 169 22.99 -1.93 14.86
N THR A 170 21.89 -1.94 15.61
CA THR A 170 21.16 -0.72 15.95
C THR A 170 22.04 0.28 16.67
N ASP A 171 22.88 -0.17 17.60
CA ASP A 171 23.79 0.68 18.38
C ASP A 171 24.81 1.38 17.47
N ALA A 172 25.31 0.69 16.42
CA ALA A 172 26.21 1.31 15.45
C ALA A 172 25.52 2.42 14.66
N LEU A 173 24.26 2.22 14.27
CA LEU A 173 23.47 3.27 13.62
C LEU A 173 23.22 4.47 14.54
N LEU A 174 22.76 4.21 15.77
CA LEU A 174 22.44 5.28 16.74
C LEU A 174 23.65 6.16 17.07
N LYS A 175 24.86 5.59 17.10
CA LYS A 175 26.10 6.34 17.31
C LYS A 175 26.50 7.24 16.14
N THR A 176 26.01 6.96 14.94
CA THR A 176 26.31 7.74 13.74
C THR A 176 25.28 8.81 13.42
N LEU A 177 24.09 8.71 14.04
CA LEU A 177 23.04 9.73 13.92
C LEU A 177 23.37 10.93 14.82
N ASP A 178 23.13 12.13 14.30
CA ASP A 178 23.37 13.38 15.01
C ASP A 178 22.34 13.61 16.11
N PHE A 179 22.73 14.34 17.16
CA PHE A 179 21.85 14.72 18.26
C PHE A 179 20.63 15.54 17.79
N ASP A 180 20.83 16.46 16.84
CA ASP A 180 19.76 17.29 16.26
C ASP A 180 18.64 16.45 15.65
N PHE A 181 18.97 15.26 15.08
CA PHE A 181 17.95 14.34 14.54
C PHE A 181 17.07 13.75 15.65
N PHE A 182 17.64 13.41 16.80
CA PHE A 182 16.88 12.90 17.93
C PHE A 182 16.04 13.98 18.58
N GLU A 183 16.56 15.19 18.73
CA GLU A 183 15.84 16.34 19.27
C GLU A 183 14.62 16.68 18.38
N LEU A 184 14.80 16.70 17.06
CA LEU A 184 13.72 16.88 16.13
C LEU A 184 12.65 15.79 16.32
N LEU A 185 13.04 14.51 16.39
CA LEU A 185 12.07 13.42 16.57
C LEU A 185 11.32 13.55 17.88
N ASP A 186 12.00 13.82 18.98
CA ASP A 186 11.37 13.97 20.30
C ASP A 186 10.37 15.13 20.34
N SER A 187 10.65 16.21 19.62
CA SER A 187 9.77 17.38 19.57
C SER A 187 8.45 17.14 18.82
N VAL A 188 8.42 16.22 17.86
CA VAL A 188 7.28 16.01 16.95
C VAL A 188 6.66 14.63 17.00
N THR A 189 7.26 13.67 17.72
CA THR A 189 6.75 12.29 17.78
C THR A 189 6.42 11.85 19.19
N ILE A 190 5.39 11.03 19.31
CA ILE A 190 5.03 10.32 20.54
C ILE A 190 5.20 8.82 20.29
N ALA A 191 6.41 8.31 20.55
CA ALA A 191 6.70 6.89 20.38
C ALA A 191 6.27 6.10 21.64
N ARG A 192 5.59 4.98 21.42
CA ARG A 192 5.19 4.06 22.49
C ARG A 192 5.53 2.62 22.09
N SER A 193 6.55 2.08 22.71
CA SER A 193 6.88 0.66 22.63
C SER A 193 6.25 -0.08 23.81
N ARG A 194 6.10 -1.41 23.70
CA ARG A 194 5.65 -2.25 24.82
C ARG A 194 6.51 -2.07 26.06
N LYS A 195 7.83 -2.04 25.91
CA LYS A 195 8.77 -1.78 27.02
C LYS A 195 8.56 -0.41 27.67
N HIS A 196 8.23 0.60 26.86
CA HIS A 196 7.92 1.92 27.37
C HIS A 196 6.62 1.91 28.18
N ILE A 197 5.59 1.23 27.68
CA ILE A 197 4.30 1.08 28.38
C ILE A 197 4.51 0.34 29.71
N GLU A 198 5.21 -0.80 29.71
CA GLU A 198 5.50 -1.57 30.93
C GLU A 198 6.27 -0.76 31.98
N LYS A 199 7.15 0.15 31.55
CA LYS A 199 8.00 0.93 32.45
C LYS A 199 7.30 2.15 33.06
N TYR A 200 6.43 2.82 32.29
CA TYR A 200 5.94 4.15 32.64
C TYR A 200 4.42 4.24 32.84
N TYR A 201 3.67 3.21 32.51
CA TYR A 201 2.22 3.20 32.64
C TYR A 201 1.77 2.12 33.61
N ASP A 202 0.64 2.39 34.29
CA ASP A 202 -0.04 1.35 35.06
C ASP A 202 -0.64 0.34 34.08
N THR A 203 -0.22 -0.90 34.18
CA THR A 203 -0.69 -2.00 33.32
C THR A 203 -1.71 -2.91 34.03
N ALA A 204 -2.24 -2.50 35.19
CA ALA A 204 -3.19 -3.32 35.95
C ALA A 204 -4.42 -3.68 35.12
N ASP A 205 -4.96 -2.74 34.35
CA ASP A 205 -6.14 -2.94 33.50
C ASP A 205 -5.83 -3.70 32.19
N ILE A 206 -4.61 -3.58 31.68
CA ILE A 206 -4.17 -4.19 30.41
C ILE A 206 -3.61 -5.60 30.63
N GLY A 207 -3.07 -5.84 31.83
CA GLY A 207 -2.32 -7.05 32.16
C GLY A 207 -0.89 -7.03 31.60
N ASN A 208 -0.16 -8.12 31.82
CA ASN A 208 1.21 -8.25 31.35
C ASN A 208 1.26 -8.55 29.85
N PHE A 209 2.16 -7.90 29.14
CA PHE A 209 2.42 -8.25 27.75
C PHE A 209 3.00 -9.67 27.65
N PRO A 210 2.58 -10.44 26.63
CA PRO A 210 3.08 -11.80 26.45
C PRO A 210 4.58 -11.81 26.16
N SER A 211 5.29 -12.77 26.75
CA SER A 211 6.71 -13.01 26.48
C SER A 211 6.94 -13.34 25.01
N ARG A 212 7.99 -12.77 24.43
CA ARG A 212 8.41 -13.09 23.06
C ARG A 212 9.62 -14.02 23.10
N LEU A 213 9.47 -15.17 22.46
CA LEU A 213 10.61 -16.05 22.17
C LEU A 213 11.29 -15.61 20.86
N PRO A 214 12.55 -16.02 20.65
CA PRO A 214 13.18 -15.85 19.34
C PRO A 214 12.32 -16.45 18.22
N PRO A 215 12.25 -15.81 17.04
CA PRO A 215 11.49 -16.34 15.92
C PRO A 215 12.11 -17.63 15.41
N ILE A 216 11.26 -18.61 15.08
CA ILE A 216 11.64 -19.84 14.41
C ILE A 216 11.21 -19.72 12.95
N SER A 217 12.17 -19.83 12.02
CA SER A 217 11.87 -19.81 10.58
C SER A 217 11.55 -21.23 10.12
N LEU A 218 10.32 -21.44 9.66
CA LEU A 218 9.89 -22.70 9.03
C LEU A 218 9.84 -22.46 7.51
N ARG A 219 10.35 -23.42 6.74
CA ARG A 219 10.36 -23.37 5.27
C ARG A 219 9.72 -24.64 4.70
N PRO A 220 8.38 -24.76 4.79
CA PRO A 220 7.69 -25.92 4.24
C PRO A 220 7.84 -25.96 2.70
N CYS A 221 7.76 -27.14 2.12
CA CYS A 221 7.60 -27.32 0.69
C CYS A 221 6.27 -26.69 0.22
N LEU A 222 6.01 -26.67 -1.07
CA LEU A 222 4.74 -26.17 -1.60
C LEU A 222 3.59 -27.14 -1.28
N THR A 223 3.84 -28.43 -1.45
CA THR A 223 2.88 -29.52 -1.24
C THR A 223 3.61 -30.80 -0.83
N ASP A 224 2.88 -31.73 -0.24
CA ASP A 224 3.31 -33.09 0.09
C ASP A 224 2.97 -34.12 -1.00
N LEU A 225 2.32 -33.71 -2.08
CA LEU A 225 1.96 -34.58 -3.19
C LEU A 225 3.20 -34.95 -4.02
N ASP A 226 3.41 -36.25 -4.21
CA ASP A 226 4.46 -36.77 -5.07
C ASP A 226 4.18 -36.42 -6.54
N GLY A 227 5.20 -35.91 -7.25
CA GLY A 227 5.09 -35.55 -8.66
C GLY A 227 4.33 -34.24 -8.93
N ALA A 228 3.88 -33.53 -7.89
CA ALA A 228 3.27 -32.21 -8.08
C ALA A 228 4.29 -31.15 -8.45
N ILE A 229 3.80 -30.07 -9.02
CA ILE A 229 4.61 -28.92 -9.42
C ILE A 229 5.35 -28.30 -8.22
N ASN A 230 6.60 -27.91 -8.44
CA ASN A 230 7.42 -27.24 -7.42
C ASN A 230 7.57 -25.74 -7.67
N TYR A 231 8.15 -25.00 -6.70
CA TYR A 231 8.35 -23.54 -6.81
C TYR A 231 9.15 -23.12 -8.04
N ASN A 232 10.17 -23.90 -8.45
CA ASN A 232 11.01 -23.55 -9.61
C ASN A 232 10.23 -23.69 -10.93
N GLU A 233 9.40 -24.69 -11.04
CA GLU A 233 8.55 -24.91 -12.22
C GLU A 233 7.51 -23.81 -12.34
N ILE A 234 6.85 -23.44 -11.23
CA ILE A 234 5.93 -22.29 -11.20
C ILE A 234 6.65 -21.00 -11.57
N TYR A 235 7.85 -20.79 -11.01
CA TYR A 235 8.67 -19.62 -11.32
C TYR A 235 8.97 -19.54 -12.84
N ASN A 236 9.38 -20.63 -13.45
CA ASN A 236 9.68 -20.68 -14.88
C ASN A 236 8.45 -20.37 -15.73
N LEU A 237 7.28 -20.93 -15.38
CA LEU A 237 6.02 -20.61 -16.06
C LEU A 237 5.63 -19.15 -15.89
N LEU A 238 5.74 -18.58 -14.70
CA LEU A 238 5.48 -17.17 -14.46
C LEU A 238 6.44 -16.25 -15.23
N MET A 239 7.71 -16.64 -15.38
CA MET A 239 8.69 -15.88 -16.17
C MET A 239 8.43 -16.00 -17.68
N SER A 240 7.73 -17.01 -18.14
CA SER A 240 7.32 -17.16 -19.55
C SER A 240 6.13 -16.28 -19.94
N LEU A 241 5.38 -15.73 -18.95
CA LEU A 241 4.26 -14.83 -19.19
C LEU A 241 4.76 -13.48 -19.71
N SER A 242 4.20 -13.03 -20.81
CA SER A 242 4.46 -11.69 -21.34
C SER A 242 3.65 -10.61 -20.60
N LEU A 243 2.52 -10.97 -20.00
CA LEU A 243 1.61 -10.08 -19.25
C LEU A 243 1.29 -8.79 -20.01
N THR A 244 1.06 -8.94 -21.32
CA THR A 244 0.83 -7.82 -22.24
C THR A 244 -0.49 -7.10 -21.97
N ILE A 245 -1.37 -7.72 -21.20
CA ILE A 245 -2.58 -7.08 -20.66
C ILE A 245 -2.26 -5.79 -19.89
N TYR A 246 -1.07 -5.69 -19.30
CA TYR A 246 -0.61 -4.52 -18.55
C TYR A 246 0.22 -3.54 -19.39
N THR A 247 0.49 -3.85 -20.67
CA THR A 247 1.30 -3.03 -21.56
C THR A 247 0.62 -2.74 -22.90
N PRO A 248 -0.67 -2.33 -22.94
CA PRO A 248 -1.41 -2.11 -24.17
C PRO A 248 -0.81 -1.02 -25.05
N SER A 249 -0.17 0.02 -24.48
CA SER A 249 0.45 1.09 -25.23
C SER A 249 1.61 0.61 -26.14
N SER A 250 2.20 -0.55 -25.82
CA SER A 250 3.26 -1.13 -26.64
C SER A 250 2.77 -1.62 -28.02
N TYR A 251 1.46 -1.76 -28.17
CA TYR A 251 0.82 -2.20 -29.42
C TYR A 251 0.16 -1.05 -30.20
N ILE A 252 0.32 0.20 -29.78
CA ILE A 252 -0.13 1.36 -30.56
C ILE A 252 0.74 1.44 -31.82
N MET A 253 0.11 1.58 -33.00
CA MET A 253 0.82 1.75 -34.25
C MET A 253 1.70 3.01 -34.21
N PRO A 254 2.95 2.96 -34.70
CA PRO A 254 3.86 4.10 -34.67
C PRO A 254 3.27 5.37 -35.31
N SER A 255 2.49 5.21 -36.39
CA SER A 255 1.80 6.31 -37.09
C SER A 255 0.69 6.99 -36.24
N LYS A 256 0.20 6.32 -35.21
CA LYS A 256 -0.88 6.79 -34.32
C LYS A 256 -0.37 7.25 -32.95
N MET A 257 0.90 7.01 -32.66
CA MET A 257 1.51 7.34 -31.38
C MET A 257 1.34 8.83 -31.02
N ALA A 258 1.41 9.73 -32.01
CA ALA A 258 1.26 11.17 -31.82
C ALA A 258 -0.12 11.56 -31.20
N LYS A 259 -1.19 10.79 -31.48
CA LYS A 259 -2.53 10.99 -30.89
C LYS A 259 -2.54 10.78 -29.37
N TYR A 260 -1.58 10.00 -28.84
CA TYR A 260 -1.50 9.58 -27.44
C TYR A 260 -0.32 10.23 -26.69
N ILE A 261 0.44 11.14 -27.34
CA ILE A 261 1.63 11.78 -26.74
C ILE A 261 1.26 12.62 -25.50
N ASP A 262 0.14 13.36 -25.54
CA ASP A 262 -0.31 14.15 -24.39
C ASP A 262 -0.73 13.28 -23.19
N LEU A 263 -1.05 12.02 -23.43
CA LEU A 263 -1.33 11.01 -22.40
C LEU A 263 -0.05 10.37 -21.84
N THR A 264 1.06 10.45 -22.58
CA THR A 264 2.34 9.86 -22.23
C THR A 264 3.28 10.80 -21.49
N HIS A 265 3.10 12.10 -21.64
CA HIS A 265 3.88 13.12 -20.94
C HIS A 265 3.07 13.74 -19.78
N ASN A 266 3.15 13.15 -18.60
CA ASN A 266 2.82 13.89 -17.39
C ASN A 266 3.94 14.93 -17.15
N LYS A 267 3.60 16.21 -17.31
CA LYS A 267 4.49 17.32 -16.88
C LYS A 267 4.87 17.07 -15.42
N GLY A 268 6.13 16.77 -15.15
CA GLY A 268 6.67 16.58 -13.80
C GLY A 268 7.17 15.18 -13.43
N THR A 269 7.00 14.15 -14.28
CA THR A 269 7.62 12.84 -14.05
C THR A 269 8.44 12.40 -15.27
N SER A 270 9.67 11.94 -15.05
CA SER A 270 10.57 11.44 -16.10
C SER A 270 10.15 10.08 -16.71
N LEU A 271 9.02 9.49 -16.23
CA LEU A 271 8.54 8.19 -16.69
C LEU A 271 7.49 8.35 -17.78
N THR A 272 7.78 7.77 -18.94
CA THR A 272 6.82 7.64 -20.04
C THR A 272 5.71 6.63 -19.67
N GLN A 273 4.53 6.71 -20.35
CA GLN A 273 3.46 5.71 -20.18
C GLN A 273 3.99 4.29 -20.38
N LYS A 274 4.77 4.05 -21.44
CA LYS A 274 5.39 2.76 -21.72
C LYS A 274 6.29 2.28 -20.57
N GLY A 275 7.09 3.16 -19.98
CA GLY A 275 7.94 2.84 -18.84
C GLY A 275 7.13 2.46 -17.57
N ARG A 276 5.96 3.09 -17.38
CA ARG A 276 5.05 2.75 -16.27
C ARG A 276 4.41 1.39 -16.46
N GLU A 277 3.88 1.11 -17.65
CA GLU A 277 3.29 -0.18 -17.99
C GLU A 277 4.30 -1.32 -17.81
N GLU A 278 5.53 -1.13 -18.28
CA GLU A 278 6.62 -2.08 -18.09
C GLU A 278 6.96 -2.29 -16.60
N GLY A 279 6.94 -1.22 -15.82
CA GLY A 279 7.09 -1.29 -14.36
C GLY A 279 5.98 -2.10 -13.69
N ILE A 280 4.73 -1.90 -14.10
CA ILE A 280 3.56 -2.65 -13.61
C ILE A 280 3.71 -4.13 -13.97
N ARG A 281 4.07 -4.46 -15.20
CA ARG A 281 4.29 -5.83 -15.65
C ARG A 281 5.30 -6.58 -14.77
N ARG A 282 6.46 -5.97 -14.52
CA ARG A 282 7.49 -6.55 -13.63
C ARG A 282 7.00 -6.71 -12.20
N LEU A 283 6.26 -5.73 -11.71
CA LEU A 283 5.70 -5.77 -10.37
C LEU A 283 4.66 -6.89 -10.22
N MET A 284 3.84 -7.13 -11.25
CA MET A 284 2.86 -8.23 -11.26
C MET A 284 3.53 -9.60 -11.14
N SER A 285 4.62 -9.85 -11.86
CA SER A 285 5.38 -11.09 -11.72
C SER A 285 5.88 -11.31 -10.28
N ILE A 286 6.41 -10.25 -9.65
CA ILE A 286 6.87 -10.31 -8.26
C ILE A 286 5.69 -10.53 -7.30
N ASN A 287 4.56 -9.88 -7.53
CA ASN A 287 3.37 -10.01 -6.67
C ASN A 287 2.77 -11.42 -6.77
N LEU A 288 2.75 -12.03 -7.95
CA LEU A 288 2.32 -13.42 -8.12
C LEU A 288 3.18 -14.37 -7.28
N LEU A 289 4.50 -14.22 -7.32
CA LEU A 289 5.42 -15.01 -6.49
C LEU A 289 5.19 -14.79 -4.99
N LYS A 290 5.02 -13.55 -4.55
CA LYS A 290 4.71 -13.24 -3.15
C LYS A 290 3.37 -13.82 -2.70
N ARG A 291 2.36 -13.84 -3.58
CA ARG A 291 1.07 -14.46 -3.28
C ARG A 291 1.19 -15.96 -3.15
N LEU A 292 1.94 -16.62 -4.04
CA LEU A 292 2.24 -18.03 -3.94
C LEU A 292 2.98 -18.35 -2.62
N GLU A 293 3.98 -17.56 -2.29
CA GLU A 293 4.72 -17.67 -1.03
C GLU A 293 3.80 -17.48 0.20
N SER A 294 2.80 -16.63 0.09
CA SER A 294 1.84 -16.39 1.17
C SER A 294 0.82 -17.54 1.29
N SER A 295 0.14 -17.91 0.21
CA SER A 295 -0.92 -18.93 0.19
C SER A 295 -1.19 -19.40 -1.23
N VAL A 296 -1.24 -20.71 -1.46
CA VAL A 296 -1.63 -21.32 -2.73
C VAL A 296 -3.05 -20.89 -3.13
N TYR A 297 -3.96 -20.83 -2.19
CA TYR A 297 -5.34 -20.38 -2.43
C TYR A 297 -5.40 -18.93 -2.93
N SER A 298 -4.70 -18.02 -2.27
CA SER A 298 -4.64 -16.61 -2.68
C SER A 298 -3.99 -16.44 -4.06
N PHE A 299 -2.98 -17.24 -4.35
CA PHE A 299 -2.33 -17.27 -5.65
C PHE A 299 -3.31 -17.73 -6.75
N ARG A 300 -4.06 -18.82 -6.52
CA ARG A 300 -5.07 -19.34 -7.44
C ARG A 300 -6.12 -18.29 -7.78
N LEU A 301 -6.70 -17.64 -6.76
CA LEU A 301 -7.67 -16.56 -6.97
C LEU A 301 -7.11 -15.43 -7.84
N THR A 302 -5.83 -15.12 -7.70
CA THR A 302 -5.20 -14.06 -8.51
C THR A 302 -5.00 -14.50 -9.96
N LEU A 303 -4.60 -15.76 -10.17
CA LEU A 303 -4.49 -16.32 -11.53
C LEU A 303 -5.85 -16.30 -12.26
N ASP A 304 -6.91 -16.73 -11.58
CA ASP A 304 -8.25 -16.76 -12.15
C ASP A 304 -8.72 -15.35 -12.57
N ARG A 305 -8.49 -14.34 -11.74
CA ARG A 305 -8.80 -12.94 -12.07
C ARG A 305 -8.02 -12.42 -13.28
N ILE A 306 -6.73 -12.75 -13.38
CA ILE A 306 -5.93 -12.35 -14.54
C ILE A 306 -6.43 -13.07 -15.80
N LYS A 307 -6.79 -14.36 -15.71
CA LYS A 307 -7.38 -15.12 -16.81
C LYS A 307 -8.71 -14.49 -17.28
N GLU A 308 -9.60 -14.17 -16.35
CA GLU A 308 -10.87 -13.50 -16.66
C GLU A 308 -10.66 -12.19 -17.40
N LEU A 309 -9.70 -11.36 -16.93
CA LEU A 309 -9.35 -10.10 -17.56
C LEU A 309 -8.82 -10.29 -18.98
N ILE A 310 -7.90 -11.24 -19.19
CA ILE A 310 -7.32 -11.57 -20.50
C ILE A 310 -8.43 -12.08 -21.45
N ASN A 311 -9.24 -13.04 -20.99
CA ASN A 311 -10.31 -13.62 -21.78
C ASN A 311 -11.37 -12.57 -22.17
N GLY A 312 -11.75 -11.69 -21.25
CA GLY A 312 -12.66 -10.57 -21.54
C GLY A 312 -12.09 -9.63 -22.61
N THR A 313 -10.79 -9.34 -22.55
CA THR A 313 -10.10 -8.50 -23.55
C THR A 313 -10.06 -9.20 -24.92
N ILE A 314 -9.74 -10.50 -24.96
CA ILE A 314 -9.75 -11.29 -26.20
C ILE A 314 -11.15 -11.30 -26.84
N GLN A 315 -12.19 -11.48 -26.03
CA GLN A 315 -13.57 -11.45 -26.54
C GLN A 315 -13.93 -10.07 -27.12
N THR A 316 -13.50 -9.00 -26.48
CA THR A 316 -13.73 -7.63 -26.96
C THR A 316 -13.00 -7.39 -28.29
N ILE A 317 -11.75 -7.86 -28.43
CA ILE A 317 -11.02 -7.79 -29.70
C ILE A 317 -11.73 -8.60 -30.82
N LYS A 318 -12.22 -9.79 -30.49
CA LYS A 318 -12.99 -10.63 -31.44
C LYS A 318 -14.30 -9.95 -31.87
N SER A 319 -15.01 -9.32 -30.94
CA SER A 319 -16.23 -8.56 -31.22
C SER A 319 -15.95 -7.34 -32.10
N TYR A 320 -14.85 -6.63 -31.86
CA TYR A 320 -14.42 -5.51 -32.69
C TYR A 320 -14.18 -5.93 -34.16
N ARG A 321 -13.55 -7.07 -34.39
CA ARG A 321 -13.32 -7.63 -35.75
C ARG A 321 -14.62 -7.96 -36.49
N SER A 322 -15.69 -8.25 -35.77
CA SER A 322 -16.98 -8.64 -36.35
C SER A 322 -17.98 -7.50 -36.53
N GLY A 323 -17.68 -6.24 -36.17
CA GLY A 323 -18.64 -5.16 -36.43
C GLY A 323 -18.59 -3.94 -35.54
N GLY A 324 -17.46 -3.64 -34.94
CA GLY A 324 -17.18 -2.35 -34.29
C GLY A 324 -17.81 -2.16 -32.92
N CYS A 325 -16.94 -2.17 -31.92
CA CYS A 325 -17.19 -1.54 -30.60
C CYS A 325 -15.89 -0.88 -30.14
N MET A 326 -15.98 0.29 -29.52
CA MET A 326 -14.80 0.93 -28.87
C MET A 326 -14.43 0.15 -27.64
N LEU A 327 -13.15 -0.17 -27.49
CA LEU A 327 -12.62 -0.81 -26.29
C LEU A 327 -12.48 0.24 -25.19
N ASP A 328 -13.32 0.17 -24.18
CA ASP A 328 -13.15 0.98 -22.98
C ASP A 328 -12.23 0.24 -22.02
N LEU A 329 -10.93 0.56 -22.05
CA LEU A 329 -9.94 0.01 -21.13
C LEU A 329 -10.18 0.45 -19.67
N THR A 330 -11.17 1.31 -19.41
CA THR A 330 -11.57 1.68 -18.04
C THR A 330 -12.14 0.49 -17.26
N ASP A 331 -12.76 -0.49 -17.91
CA ASP A 331 -13.23 -1.72 -17.26
C ASP A 331 -12.09 -2.63 -16.80
N MET A 332 -10.90 -2.51 -17.41
CA MET A 332 -9.69 -3.23 -16.98
C MET A 332 -9.17 -2.76 -15.62
N SER A 333 -9.64 -1.60 -15.13
CA SER A 333 -9.26 -1.03 -13.84
C SER A 333 -10.11 -1.51 -12.66
N ASN A 334 -11.16 -2.30 -12.89
CA ASN A 334 -12.00 -2.91 -11.86
C ASN A 334 -11.32 -4.10 -11.17
N VAL A 335 -10.00 -4.21 -11.23
CA VAL A 335 -9.20 -5.02 -10.31
C VAL A 335 -9.25 -4.35 -8.92
N GLN A 336 -10.49 -4.20 -8.39
CA GLN A 336 -10.78 -3.48 -7.14
C GLN A 336 -10.33 -4.23 -5.87
N ASP A 337 -9.75 -5.43 -6.00
CA ASP A 337 -9.37 -6.27 -4.87
C ASP A 337 -7.87 -6.60 -4.79
N PHE A 338 -7.01 -5.78 -5.41
CA PHE A 338 -5.63 -5.77 -4.96
C PHE A 338 -5.62 -5.16 -3.56
N ASP A 339 -4.96 -5.86 -2.65
CA ASP A 339 -4.78 -5.46 -1.27
C ASP A 339 -4.40 -3.98 -1.20
N TYR A 340 -5.29 -3.12 -0.71
CA TYR A 340 -5.09 -1.67 -0.60
C TYR A 340 -3.92 -1.31 0.33
N ASP A 341 -3.40 -2.29 1.08
CA ASP A 341 -2.18 -2.21 1.87
C ASP A 341 -0.89 -2.34 1.03
N ASP A 342 -0.99 -2.78 -0.23
CA ASP A 342 0.16 -2.80 -1.11
C ASP A 342 0.42 -1.37 -1.58
N GLN A 343 1.58 -0.83 -1.20
CA GLN A 343 2.07 0.54 -1.48
C GLN A 343 2.10 0.91 -2.97
N ASN A 344 1.68 -0.01 -3.80
CA ASN A 344 1.66 0.05 -5.25
C ASN A 344 0.28 0.37 -5.85
N THR A 345 -0.75 0.60 -5.02
CA THR A 345 -2.12 0.89 -5.50
C THR A 345 -2.18 2.13 -6.39
N ASP A 346 -1.28 3.10 -6.16
CA ASP A 346 -1.19 4.30 -7.00
C ASP A 346 -0.64 3.98 -8.41
N PHE A 347 0.15 2.90 -8.56
CA PHE A 347 0.60 2.42 -9.88
C PHE A 347 -0.53 1.73 -10.65
N PHE A 348 -1.45 1.03 -9.99
CA PHE A 348 -2.58 0.35 -10.62
C PHE A 348 -3.70 1.31 -11.06
N SER A 349 -3.77 2.51 -10.49
CA SER A 349 -4.75 3.53 -10.90
C SER A 349 -4.41 4.19 -12.25
N VAL A 350 -3.26 3.90 -12.82
CA VAL A 350 -2.75 4.52 -14.06
C VAL A 350 -3.54 4.07 -15.30
N GLY A 351 -4.11 2.86 -15.31
CA GLY A 351 -4.96 2.36 -16.43
C GLY A 351 -6.30 3.09 -16.58
N LYS A 352 -6.76 3.83 -15.55
CA LYS A 352 -8.09 4.47 -15.54
C LYS A 352 -8.28 5.66 -16.48
N LYS A 353 -7.23 6.18 -17.12
CA LYS A 353 -7.29 7.49 -17.80
C LYS A 353 -7.01 7.48 -19.30
N VAL A 354 -6.54 6.38 -19.85
CA VAL A 354 -6.15 6.34 -21.27
C VAL A 354 -7.07 5.39 -22.03
N LYS A 355 -8.01 5.96 -22.80
CA LYS A 355 -8.78 5.19 -23.76
C LYS A 355 -7.94 5.05 -25.04
N ILE A 356 -7.58 3.83 -25.39
CA ILE A 356 -6.87 3.50 -26.62
C ILE A 356 -7.90 2.88 -27.58
N ASP A 357 -8.00 3.43 -28.78
CA ASP A 357 -8.86 2.88 -29.83
C ASP A 357 -8.18 1.65 -30.46
N LEU A 358 -8.88 0.54 -30.55
CA LEU A 358 -8.37 -0.66 -31.22
C LEU A 358 -8.00 -0.41 -32.69
N ALA A 359 -8.66 0.56 -33.35
CA ALA A 359 -8.30 0.97 -34.70
C ALA A 359 -6.89 1.56 -34.81
N ASP A 360 -6.33 2.06 -33.70
CA ASP A 360 -5.00 2.65 -33.64
C ASP A 360 -3.93 1.64 -33.15
N MET A 361 -4.30 0.37 -32.92
CA MET A 361 -3.45 -0.66 -32.35
C MET A 361 -3.17 -1.79 -33.36
N ASP A 362 -2.01 -2.44 -33.21
CA ASP A 362 -1.77 -3.79 -33.73
C ASP A 362 -2.43 -4.81 -32.78
N TYR A 363 -3.76 -4.81 -32.80
CA TYR A 363 -4.57 -5.67 -31.95
C TYR A 363 -4.42 -7.16 -32.33
N VAL A 364 -3.96 -7.48 -33.53
CA VAL A 364 -3.74 -8.87 -33.98
C VAL A 364 -2.55 -9.47 -33.25
N SER A 365 -1.43 -8.78 -33.22
CA SER A 365 -0.24 -9.20 -32.46
C SER A 365 -0.53 -9.22 -30.97
N TRP A 366 -1.25 -8.21 -30.46
CA TRP A 366 -1.66 -8.15 -29.06
C TRP A 366 -2.54 -9.33 -28.67
N GLN A 367 -3.57 -9.64 -29.46
CA GLN A 367 -4.44 -10.81 -29.23
C GLN A 367 -3.65 -12.13 -29.16
N ARG A 368 -2.69 -12.32 -30.06
CA ARG A 368 -1.84 -13.53 -30.07
C ARG A 368 -1.05 -13.69 -28.77
N GLU A 369 -0.46 -12.62 -28.29
CA GLU A 369 0.30 -12.66 -27.02
C GLU A 369 -0.64 -12.87 -25.82
N LEU A 370 -1.84 -12.25 -25.83
CA LEU A 370 -2.85 -12.49 -24.79
C LEU A 370 -3.34 -13.95 -24.78
N GLU A 371 -3.57 -14.55 -25.95
CA GLU A 371 -3.96 -15.96 -26.06
C GLU A 371 -2.85 -16.88 -25.51
N LYS A 372 -1.58 -16.61 -25.81
CA LYS A 372 -0.45 -17.33 -25.26
C LYS A 372 -0.35 -17.20 -23.73
N ASP A 373 -0.56 -16.00 -23.20
CA ASP A 373 -0.59 -15.80 -21.75
C ASP A 373 -1.77 -16.54 -21.10
N ALA A 374 -2.95 -16.55 -21.74
CA ALA A 374 -4.12 -17.31 -21.28
C ALA A 374 -3.84 -18.82 -21.19
N ASP A 375 -3.21 -19.38 -22.21
CA ASP A 375 -2.83 -20.80 -22.26
C ASP A 375 -1.83 -21.15 -21.14
N ASN A 376 -0.81 -20.33 -20.92
CA ASN A 376 0.17 -20.52 -19.86
C ASN A 376 -0.46 -20.41 -18.47
N LEU A 377 -1.39 -19.47 -18.27
CA LEU A 377 -2.12 -19.32 -16.99
C LEU A 377 -3.08 -20.49 -16.75
N GLU A 378 -3.71 -21.02 -17.82
CA GLU A 378 -4.55 -22.21 -17.72
C GLU A 378 -3.72 -23.43 -17.30
N LEU A 379 -2.58 -23.65 -18.00
CA LEU A 379 -1.65 -24.72 -17.64
C LEU A 379 -1.23 -24.61 -16.17
N LEU A 380 -0.82 -23.42 -15.72
CA LEU A 380 -0.43 -23.19 -14.35
C LEU A 380 -1.57 -23.46 -13.37
N SER A 381 -2.80 -23.04 -13.70
CA SER A 381 -3.99 -23.30 -12.88
C SER A 381 -4.27 -24.79 -12.75
N LEU A 382 -4.13 -25.54 -13.84
CA LEU A 382 -4.29 -27.01 -13.83
C LEU A 382 -3.22 -27.69 -12.97
N MET A 383 -1.96 -27.28 -13.10
CA MET A 383 -0.85 -27.88 -12.34
C MET A 383 -0.93 -27.66 -10.84
N ILE A 384 -1.59 -26.58 -10.39
CA ILE A 384 -1.80 -26.31 -8.95
C ILE A 384 -3.17 -26.76 -8.45
N ALA A 385 -4.04 -27.27 -9.32
CA ALA A 385 -5.42 -27.62 -8.97
C ALA A 385 -5.51 -28.66 -7.86
N ASP A 386 -4.60 -29.64 -7.88
CA ASP A 386 -4.58 -30.75 -6.92
C ASP A 386 -4.03 -30.35 -5.54
N ILE A 387 -3.43 -29.17 -5.41
CA ILE A 387 -2.94 -28.67 -4.12
C ILE A 387 -4.16 -28.13 -3.32
N THR A 388 -4.92 -29.04 -2.74
CA THR A 388 -6.02 -28.70 -1.84
C THR A 388 -5.51 -28.17 -0.49
N PRO A 389 -6.35 -27.62 0.38
CA PRO A 389 -5.94 -27.20 1.73
C PRO A 389 -5.25 -28.29 2.53
N GLU A 390 -5.61 -29.56 2.33
CA GLU A 390 -5.01 -30.72 2.98
C GLU A 390 -3.58 -30.96 2.53
N HIS A 391 -3.26 -30.61 1.28
CA HIS A 391 -1.94 -30.78 0.66
C HIS A 391 -1.12 -29.50 0.60
N ASP A 392 -1.65 -28.37 1.10
CA ASP A 392 -0.88 -27.12 1.32
C ASP A 392 -0.03 -27.27 2.58
N THR A 393 1.23 -27.65 2.42
CA THR A 393 2.12 -27.93 3.57
C THR A 393 2.34 -26.70 4.44
N LYS A 394 2.29 -25.49 3.88
CA LYS A 394 2.40 -24.26 4.66
C LYS A 394 1.19 -24.06 5.55
N LEU A 395 0.00 -24.29 5.02
CA LEU A 395 -1.25 -24.21 5.77
C LEU A 395 -1.29 -25.28 6.87
N GLN A 396 -0.90 -26.52 6.54
CA GLN A 396 -0.84 -27.61 7.53
C GLN A 396 0.20 -27.32 8.63
N THR A 397 1.38 -26.81 8.27
CA THR A 397 2.40 -26.38 9.25
C THR A 397 1.87 -25.28 10.17
N LEU A 398 1.07 -24.34 9.64
CA LEU A 398 0.41 -23.31 10.45
C LEU A 398 -0.59 -23.92 11.43
N PHE A 399 -1.45 -24.84 10.97
CA PHE A 399 -2.42 -25.54 11.84
C PHE A 399 -1.72 -26.33 12.95
N ASP A 400 -0.66 -27.05 12.63
CA ASP A 400 0.10 -27.82 13.62
C ASP A 400 0.79 -26.91 14.63
N THR A 401 1.32 -25.76 14.17
CA THR A 401 1.89 -24.77 15.07
C THR A 401 0.83 -24.20 16.02
N ILE A 402 -0.36 -23.87 15.50
CA ILE A 402 -1.48 -23.38 16.33
C ILE A 402 -1.91 -24.46 17.33
N ARG A 403 -2.13 -25.70 16.89
CA ARG A 403 -2.51 -26.83 17.75
C ARG A 403 -1.49 -27.12 18.85
N SER A 404 -0.21 -27.07 18.48
CA SER A 404 0.89 -27.23 19.43
C SER A 404 0.87 -26.12 20.49
N LYS A 405 0.69 -24.87 20.08
CA LYS A 405 0.61 -23.73 21.00
C LYS A 405 -0.65 -23.73 21.86
N GLN A 406 -1.74 -24.32 21.40
CA GLN A 406 -2.94 -24.54 22.21
C GLN A 406 -2.69 -25.57 23.32
N LYS A 407 -1.97 -26.67 22.99
CA LYS A 407 -1.64 -27.73 23.96
C LYS A 407 -0.58 -27.27 24.97
N HIS A 408 0.41 -26.51 24.49
CA HIS A 408 1.57 -26.04 25.25
C HIS A 408 1.72 -24.53 25.15
N PRO A 409 0.82 -23.74 25.78
CA PRO A 409 0.87 -22.29 25.69
C PRO A 409 2.08 -21.74 26.43
N ILE A 410 2.83 -20.85 25.76
CA ILE A 410 3.96 -20.13 26.37
C ILE A 410 3.42 -19.12 27.40
N ASN A 411 2.27 -18.53 27.13
CA ASN A 411 1.58 -17.58 28.01
C ASN A 411 0.23 -18.19 28.42
N PRO A 412 0.07 -18.75 29.62
CA PRO A 412 -1.14 -19.50 30.02
C PRO A 412 -2.44 -18.73 29.94
N GLY A 413 -2.40 -17.39 30.10
CA GLY A 413 -3.59 -16.52 30.00
C GLY A 413 -4.21 -16.42 28.60
N ASN A 414 -3.45 -16.77 27.55
CA ASN A 414 -3.88 -16.59 26.15
C ASN A 414 -4.70 -17.76 25.58
N ARG A 415 -4.99 -18.81 26.36
CA ARG A 415 -5.82 -19.95 25.90
C ARG A 415 -7.19 -19.53 25.34
N LYS A 416 -7.80 -18.47 25.89
CA LYS A 416 -9.14 -18.01 25.48
C LYS A 416 -9.19 -17.33 24.11
N LEU A 417 -8.10 -16.77 23.61
CA LEU A 417 -8.09 -16.08 22.31
C LEU A 417 -8.02 -17.04 21.13
N ILE A 418 -7.37 -18.20 21.31
CA ILE A 418 -7.17 -19.18 20.22
C ILE A 418 -8.41 -20.08 20.05
N SER A 419 -9.25 -20.23 21.06
CA SER A 419 -10.48 -21.06 20.99
C SER A 419 -11.65 -20.43 20.22
N ARG A 420 -11.48 -19.21 19.69
CA ARG A 420 -12.52 -18.47 18.95
C ARG A 420 -12.24 -18.34 17.43
N TRP A 421 -11.20 -19.00 16.94
CA TRP A 421 -10.85 -19.07 15.51
C TRP A 421 -11.15 -20.49 14.95
#